data_cf3b392d713b6a7f9e2db3253fc30880
#
_entry.id   cf3b392d713b6a7f9e2db3253fc30880
#
_cell.length_a   1.000
_cell.length_b   1.000
_cell.length_c   1.000
_cell.angle_alpha   90.00
_cell.angle_beta   90.00
_cell.angle_gamma   90.00
#
_symmetry.space_group_name_H-M   'P 1'
#
loop_
_entity.id
_entity.type
_entity.pdbx_description
1 polymer ?
#
loop_
_entity_poly.entity_id
_entity_poly.type
_entity_poly.pdbx_seq_one_letter_code
_entity_poly.pdbx_strand_id
1 'polypeptide(L)'
;MNSEITISADELFYLGKLMNAKYIDYAYIVCLNDSADDFPIREKVVKQALIKKEFVFESFSGNIDIEESVTSLLLPVFNGKKEVSLNLCTIQDQAKADVFKFHFLNEKITYVKAENGLLKLKAIQQDEVERIVSEIFFDESEFTDKSMSVVNELTNVSALFSAKSLVLEEHSVVYVFVKSEGIWYMDKGHNVFESIQREELIDLVVRLFKG
;
A
#
# COMPACT_ATOMS: atom_id res chain seq x y z
N MET A 1 7.76 -3.63 19.75
CA MET A 1 8.76 -2.84 19.00
C MET A 1 8.11 -2.46 17.67
N ASN A 2 7.91 -1.18 17.42
CA ASN A 2 7.46 -0.72 16.10
C ASN A 2 8.65 -0.80 15.14
N SER A 3 8.77 -1.89 14.42
CA SER A 3 9.77 -2.00 13.36
C SER A 3 9.25 -1.32 12.10
N GLU A 4 10.02 -0.39 11.59
CA GLU A 4 9.78 0.29 10.31
C GLU A 4 11.03 0.20 9.47
N ILE A 5 10.87 -0.12 8.19
CA ILE A 5 11.98 -0.17 7.23
C ILE A 5 11.60 0.56 5.95
N THR A 6 12.63 1.05 5.25
CA THR A 6 12.47 1.62 3.91
C THR A 6 13.34 0.84 2.94
N ILE A 7 12.70 0.32 1.88
CA ILE A 7 13.35 -0.48 0.84
C ILE A 7 12.91 -0.02 -0.55
N SER A 8 13.72 -0.28 -1.55
CA SER A 8 13.33 -0.12 -2.95
C SER A 8 12.52 -1.34 -3.43
N ALA A 9 11.87 -1.20 -4.59
CA ALA A 9 11.19 -2.34 -5.23
C ALA A 9 12.18 -3.47 -5.57
N ASP A 10 13.39 -3.14 -6.03
CA ASP A 10 14.46 -4.13 -6.30
C ASP A 10 14.89 -4.88 -5.02
N GLU A 11 14.98 -4.17 -3.90
CA GLU A 11 15.30 -4.77 -2.59
C GLU A 11 14.15 -5.69 -2.12
N LEU A 12 12.88 -5.26 -2.29
CA LEU A 12 11.73 -6.10 -1.99
C LEU A 12 11.75 -7.39 -2.82
N PHE A 13 12.02 -7.27 -4.12
CA PHE A 13 12.08 -8.43 -5.01
C PHE A 13 13.19 -9.41 -4.62
N TYR A 14 14.38 -8.88 -4.30
CA TYR A 14 15.51 -9.71 -3.84
C TYR A 14 15.20 -10.44 -2.52
N LEU A 15 14.62 -9.73 -1.55
CA LEU A 15 14.18 -10.31 -0.28
C LEU A 15 13.08 -11.37 -0.51
N GLY A 16 12.14 -11.10 -1.43
CA GLY A 16 11.13 -12.07 -1.83
C GLY A 16 11.73 -13.36 -2.39
N LYS A 17 12.77 -13.25 -3.22
CA LYS A 17 13.51 -14.41 -3.74
C LYS A 17 14.17 -15.21 -2.61
N LEU A 18 14.83 -14.55 -1.65
CA LEU A 18 15.46 -15.20 -0.50
C LEU A 18 14.43 -15.90 0.40
N MET A 19 13.25 -15.31 0.57
CA MET A 19 12.15 -15.83 1.39
C MET A 19 11.28 -16.87 0.66
N ASN A 20 11.59 -17.20 -0.61
CA ASN A 20 10.75 -18.03 -1.48
C ASN A 20 9.29 -17.51 -1.53
N ALA A 21 9.13 -16.19 -1.71
CA ALA A 21 7.83 -15.55 -1.82
C ALA A 21 6.99 -16.20 -2.90
N LYS A 22 5.74 -16.55 -2.57
CA LYS A 22 4.80 -17.15 -3.53
C LYS A 22 4.20 -16.10 -4.44
N TYR A 23 4.13 -14.87 -3.95
CA TYR A 23 3.47 -13.77 -4.62
C TYR A 23 4.17 -12.45 -4.25
N ILE A 24 4.33 -11.59 -5.24
CA ILE A 24 4.71 -10.19 -5.06
C ILE A 24 3.69 -9.36 -5.81
N ASP A 25 3.07 -8.41 -5.13
CA ASP A 25 2.03 -7.58 -5.71
C ASP A 25 2.57 -6.79 -6.91
N TYR A 26 1.79 -6.79 -7.99
CA TYR A 26 2.14 -6.10 -9.23
C TYR A 26 2.38 -4.60 -9.01
N ALA A 27 1.67 -3.96 -8.08
CA ALA A 27 1.87 -2.56 -7.75
C ALA A 27 3.30 -2.26 -7.26
N TYR A 28 3.97 -3.23 -6.63
CA TYR A 28 5.37 -3.09 -6.26
C TYR A 28 6.33 -3.33 -7.42
N ILE A 29 5.94 -4.23 -8.34
CA ILE A 29 6.73 -4.56 -9.53
C ILE A 29 6.79 -3.36 -10.50
N VAL A 30 5.70 -2.62 -10.64
CA VAL A 30 5.64 -1.42 -11.51
C VAL A 30 6.64 -0.34 -11.06
N CYS A 31 7.02 -0.36 -9.79
CA CYS A 31 8.06 0.53 -9.26
C CYS A 31 9.49 0.08 -9.60
N LEU A 32 9.67 -1.09 -10.24
CA LEU A 32 10.98 -1.54 -10.72
C LEU A 32 11.40 -0.70 -11.92
N ASN A 33 12.58 -0.10 -11.86
CA ASN A 33 13.15 0.60 -13.00
C ASN A 33 13.47 -0.37 -14.15
N ASP A 34 12.90 -0.09 -15.33
CA ASP A 34 12.93 -0.96 -16.50
C ASP A 34 14.30 -1.12 -17.15
N SER A 35 14.94 -2.24 -16.92
CA SER A 35 15.75 -2.93 -17.92
C SER A 35 16.03 -4.36 -17.45
N ALA A 36 15.34 -5.33 -18.04
CA ALA A 36 15.49 -6.76 -17.71
C ALA A 36 16.91 -7.29 -17.96
N ASP A 37 17.69 -6.59 -18.80
CA ASP A 37 19.02 -7.03 -19.24
C ASP A 37 20.11 -6.88 -18.17
N ASP A 38 19.91 -6.05 -17.12
CA ASP A 38 20.89 -5.75 -16.09
C ASP A 38 20.66 -6.48 -14.75
N PHE A 39 19.73 -7.44 -14.73
CA PHE A 39 19.31 -8.10 -13.49
C PHE A 39 20.46 -8.72 -12.66
N PRO A 40 21.46 -9.42 -13.23
CA PRO A 40 22.56 -9.97 -12.44
C PRO A 40 23.47 -8.91 -11.80
N ILE A 41 23.66 -7.78 -12.47
CA ILE A 41 24.45 -6.65 -11.96
C ILE A 41 23.68 -5.96 -10.85
N ARG A 42 22.38 -5.75 -11.05
CA ARG A 42 21.47 -5.19 -10.03
C ARG A 42 21.42 -6.07 -8.79
N GLU A 43 21.31 -7.39 -8.94
CA GLU A 43 21.25 -8.34 -7.82
C GLU A 43 22.44 -8.16 -6.89
N LYS A 44 23.64 -8.00 -7.44
CA LYS A 44 24.86 -7.75 -6.65
C LYS A 44 24.80 -6.39 -5.92
N VAL A 45 24.33 -5.35 -6.60
CA VAL A 45 24.21 -4.00 -6.02
C VAL A 45 23.15 -4.00 -4.91
N VAL A 46 21.99 -4.61 -5.16
CA VAL A 46 20.90 -4.74 -4.20
C VAL A 46 21.35 -5.52 -2.95
N LYS A 47 22.01 -6.65 -3.13
CA LYS A 47 22.58 -7.43 -2.02
C LYS A 47 23.52 -6.58 -1.15
N GLN A 48 24.42 -5.83 -1.78
CA GLN A 48 25.35 -4.95 -1.07
C GLN A 48 24.61 -3.83 -0.30
N ALA A 49 23.57 -3.26 -0.90
CA ALA A 49 22.75 -2.25 -0.24
C ALA A 49 22.04 -2.82 0.99
N LEU A 50 21.48 -4.02 0.89
CA LEU A 50 20.82 -4.70 2.00
C LEU A 50 21.78 -5.09 3.12
N ILE A 51 23.00 -5.53 2.78
CA ILE A 51 24.07 -5.78 3.77
C ILE A 51 24.42 -4.47 4.50
N LYS A 52 24.58 -3.37 3.76
CA LYS A 52 24.88 -2.06 4.36
C LYS A 52 23.77 -1.55 5.29
N LYS A 53 22.51 -1.92 5.02
CA LYS A 53 21.36 -1.63 5.88
C LYS A 53 21.21 -2.60 7.05
N GLU A 54 22.07 -3.63 7.13
CA GLU A 54 21.99 -4.71 8.12
C GLU A 54 20.68 -5.52 8.02
N PHE A 55 20.05 -5.52 6.84
CA PHE A 55 18.83 -6.29 6.58
C PHE A 55 19.12 -7.73 6.19
N VAL A 56 20.32 -7.99 5.65
CA VAL A 56 20.81 -9.33 5.36
C VAL A 56 22.26 -9.48 5.82
N PHE A 57 22.63 -10.70 6.18
CA PHE A 57 23.98 -11.07 6.61
C PHE A 57 24.51 -12.20 5.72
N GLU A 58 25.73 -12.07 5.25
CA GLU A 58 26.39 -13.12 4.50
C GLU A 58 27.38 -13.86 5.39
N SER A 59 27.20 -15.15 5.53
CA SER A 59 28.13 -16.03 6.26
C SER A 59 29.40 -16.29 5.45
N PHE A 60 30.45 -16.78 6.10
CA PHE A 60 31.69 -17.21 5.43
C PHE A 60 31.46 -18.33 4.41
N SER A 61 30.39 -19.11 4.54
CA SER A 61 30.00 -20.16 3.58
C SER A 61 29.22 -19.60 2.37
N GLY A 62 28.96 -18.29 2.34
CA GLY A 62 28.17 -17.65 1.27
C GLY A 62 26.66 -17.76 1.47
N ASN A 63 26.19 -18.33 2.57
CA ASN A 63 24.77 -18.32 2.89
C ASN A 63 24.33 -16.91 3.29
N ILE A 64 23.11 -16.55 2.91
CA ILE A 64 22.51 -15.26 3.20
C ILE A 64 21.37 -15.47 4.18
N ASP A 65 21.45 -14.84 5.33
CA ASP A 65 20.42 -14.81 6.36
C ASP A 65 19.76 -13.43 6.37
N ILE A 66 18.45 -13.38 6.54
CA ILE A 66 17.68 -12.14 6.66
C ILE A 66 17.47 -11.84 8.13
N GLU A 67 17.61 -10.57 8.48
CA GLU A 67 17.38 -10.09 9.85
C GLU A 67 15.92 -10.42 10.27
N GLU A 68 15.74 -10.83 11.52
CA GLU A 68 14.45 -11.36 12.00
C GLU A 68 13.32 -10.33 11.97
N SER A 69 13.61 -9.07 12.28
CA SER A 69 12.62 -7.99 12.24
C SER A 69 12.17 -7.71 10.80
N VAL A 70 13.10 -7.75 9.82
CA VAL A 70 12.81 -7.63 8.39
C VAL A 70 11.96 -8.80 7.91
N THR A 71 12.34 -10.02 8.29
CA THR A 71 11.56 -11.23 7.99
C THR A 71 10.13 -11.11 8.53
N SER A 72 9.99 -10.67 9.79
CA SER A 72 8.69 -10.52 10.42
C SER A 72 7.78 -9.51 9.72
N LEU A 73 8.34 -8.40 9.21
CA LEU A 73 7.63 -7.41 8.42
C LEU A 73 7.21 -7.92 7.04
N LEU A 74 8.05 -8.70 6.40
CA LEU A 74 7.83 -9.15 5.02
C LEU A 74 6.93 -10.38 4.93
N LEU A 75 6.81 -11.19 5.99
CA LEU A 75 5.94 -12.37 5.98
C LEU A 75 4.49 -12.06 5.61
N PRO A 76 3.81 -11.03 6.16
CA PRO A 76 2.47 -10.66 5.72
C PRO A 76 2.42 -10.23 4.25
N VAL A 77 3.45 -9.53 3.76
CA VAL A 77 3.51 -9.04 2.37
C VAL A 77 3.60 -10.20 1.38
N PHE A 78 4.39 -11.24 1.67
CA PHE A 78 4.63 -12.34 0.75
C PHE A 78 3.70 -13.55 0.94
N ASN A 79 3.17 -13.74 2.14
CA ASN A 79 2.38 -14.92 2.49
C ASN A 79 1.00 -14.57 3.07
N GLY A 80 0.65 -13.29 3.09
CA GLY A 80 -0.65 -12.82 3.55
C GLY A 80 -1.79 -13.36 2.68
N LYS A 81 -2.90 -13.72 3.32
CA LYS A 81 -4.11 -14.20 2.62
C LYS A 81 -5.10 -13.08 2.34
N LYS A 82 -4.96 -11.98 3.03
CA LYS A 82 -5.82 -10.81 2.90
C LYS A 82 -4.96 -9.56 2.67
N GLU A 83 -5.40 -8.73 1.76
CA GLU A 83 -4.85 -7.40 1.50
C GLU A 83 -5.98 -6.37 1.50
N VAL A 84 -5.76 -5.22 2.09
CA VAL A 84 -6.60 -4.04 1.92
C VAL A 84 -5.76 -2.96 1.26
N SER A 85 -6.21 -2.44 0.14
CA SER A 85 -5.57 -1.35 -0.59
C SER A 85 -6.41 -0.10 -0.50
N LEU A 86 -5.79 1.01 -0.12
CA LEU A 86 -6.36 2.35 -0.24
C LEU A 86 -5.56 3.09 -1.30
N ASN A 87 -6.25 3.62 -2.30
CA ASN A 87 -5.63 4.40 -3.35
C ASN A 87 -6.19 5.81 -3.30
N LEU A 88 -5.30 6.78 -3.28
CA LEU A 88 -5.62 8.19 -3.30
C LEU A 88 -5.11 8.78 -4.61
N CYS A 89 -6.01 9.37 -5.38
CA CYS A 89 -5.69 10.09 -6.60
C CYS A 89 -6.13 11.53 -6.46
N THR A 90 -5.20 12.47 -6.46
CA THR A 90 -5.53 13.89 -6.60
C THR A 90 -5.68 14.22 -8.08
N ILE A 91 -6.67 15.02 -8.41
CA ILE A 91 -7.03 15.30 -9.81
C ILE A 91 -5.97 16.15 -10.53
N GLN A 92 -5.11 16.82 -9.80
CA GLN A 92 -4.02 17.61 -10.38
C GLN A 92 -2.89 16.77 -10.97
N ASP A 93 -2.70 15.57 -10.45
CA ASP A 93 -1.61 14.70 -10.88
C ASP A 93 -2.12 13.25 -11.03
N GLN A 94 -2.91 13.01 -12.07
CA GLN A 94 -3.47 11.69 -12.38
C GLN A 94 -2.38 10.60 -12.57
N ALA A 95 -1.12 11.02 -12.73
CA ALA A 95 0.01 10.11 -12.86
C ALA A 95 0.57 9.63 -11.52
N LYS A 96 0.17 10.24 -10.39
CA LYS A 96 0.65 9.90 -9.05
C LYS A 96 -0.52 9.53 -8.15
N ALA A 97 -0.86 8.26 -8.13
CA ALA A 97 -1.73 7.73 -7.08
C ALA A 97 -0.87 7.32 -5.89
N ASP A 98 -1.14 7.88 -4.72
CA ASP A 98 -0.60 7.33 -3.48
C ASP A 98 -1.29 6.00 -3.19
N VAL A 99 -0.50 4.98 -3.02
CA VAL A 99 -0.98 3.62 -2.76
C VAL A 99 -0.57 3.22 -1.36
N PHE A 100 -1.56 2.91 -0.56
CA PHE A 100 -1.41 2.42 0.80
C PHE A 100 -1.94 0.99 0.86
N LYS A 101 -1.11 0.07 1.30
CA LYS A 101 -1.49 -1.34 1.38
C LYS A 101 -1.30 -1.89 2.77
N PHE A 102 -2.20 -2.77 3.14
CA PHE A 102 -2.20 -3.46 4.43
C PHE A 102 -2.27 -4.96 4.15
N HIS A 103 -1.22 -5.66 4.51
CA HIS A 103 -1.11 -7.10 4.32
C HIS A 103 -1.31 -7.81 5.65
N PHE A 104 -2.14 -8.84 5.64
CA PHE A 104 -2.55 -9.57 6.84
C PHE A 104 -2.04 -11.01 6.81
N LEU A 105 -1.38 -11.40 7.89
CA LEU A 105 -1.02 -12.79 8.14
C LEU A 105 -1.30 -13.11 9.61
N ASN A 106 -2.40 -13.84 9.86
CA ASN A 106 -2.93 -14.05 11.21
C ASN A 106 -3.18 -12.71 11.91
N GLU A 107 -2.59 -12.49 13.09
CA GLU A 107 -2.69 -11.25 13.85
C GLU A 107 -1.67 -10.17 13.44
N LYS A 108 -0.77 -10.50 12.51
CA LYS A 108 0.26 -9.56 12.04
C LYS A 108 -0.27 -8.72 10.89
N ILE A 109 -0.06 -7.42 10.96
CA ILE A 109 -0.40 -6.48 9.90
C ILE A 109 0.86 -5.73 9.50
N THR A 110 1.19 -5.76 8.21
CA THR A 110 2.21 -4.90 7.63
C THR A 110 1.56 -3.85 6.77
N TYR A 111 1.72 -2.60 7.16
CA TYR A 111 1.35 -1.43 6.40
C TYR A 111 2.49 -1.06 5.46
N VAL A 112 2.16 -0.80 4.19
CA VAL A 112 3.11 -0.40 3.15
C VAL A 112 2.63 0.88 2.49
N LYS A 113 3.48 1.90 2.50
CA LYS A 113 3.31 3.13 1.71
C LYS A 113 4.36 3.17 0.61
N ALA A 114 3.92 3.28 -0.64
CA ALA A 114 4.81 3.55 -1.77
C ALA A 114 4.96 5.06 -1.96
N GLU A 115 6.19 5.56 -1.96
CA GLU A 115 6.47 6.99 -2.09
C GLU A 115 7.82 7.19 -2.80
N ASN A 116 7.84 7.93 -3.89
CA ASN A 116 9.07 8.28 -4.64
C ASN A 116 9.93 7.06 -5.03
N GLY A 117 9.31 5.95 -5.43
CA GLY A 117 10.01 4.71 -5.80
C GLY A 117 10.56 3.91 -4.62
N LEU A 118 10.26 4.31 -3.40
CA LEU A 118 10.59 3.60 -2.18
C LEU A 118 9.33 3.04 -1.51
N LEU A 119 9.50 1.95 -0.80
CA LEU A 119 8.46 1.30 -0.02
C LEU A 119 8.80 1.47 1.47
N LYS A 120 7.93 2.14 2.19
CA LYS A 120 7.99 2.24 3.65
C LYS A 120 7.09 1.17 4.24
N LEU A 121 7.68 0.23 4.97
CA LEU A 121 6.97 -0.87 5.61
C LEU A 121 6.97 -0.67 7.11
N LYS A 122 5.82 -0.83 7.74
CA LYS A 122 5.66 -0.71 9.19
C LYS A 122 4.77 -1.83 9.72
N ALA A 123 5.20 -2.47 10.81
CA ALA A 123 4.30 -3.32 11.58
C ALA A 123 3.31 -2.44 12.36
N ILE A 124 2.03 -2.75 12.24
CA ILE A 124 0.96 -2.04 12.95
C ILE A 124 0.07 -3.01 13.70
N GLN A 125 -0.66 -2.48 14.68
CA GLN A 125 -1.69 -3.20 15.40
C GLN A 125 -3.08 -2.88 14.84
N GLN A 126 -4.05 -3.73 15.11
CA GLN A 126 -5.42 -3.55 14.62
C GLN A 126 -6.06 -2.23 15.08
N ASP A 127 -5.72 -1.76 16.27
CA ASP A 127 -6.21 -0.50 16.83
C ASP A 127 -5.59 0.75 16.19
N GLU A 128 -4.43 0.61 15.53
CA GLU A 128 -3.82 1.71 14.78
C GLU A 128 -4.49 1.95 13.41
N VAL A 129 -5.24 0.95 12.89
CA VAL A 129 -5.83 1.00 11.54
C VAL A 129 -6.75 2.19 11.36
N GLU A 130 -7.69 2.41 12.29
CA GLU A 130 -8.66 3.50 12.20
C GLU A 130 -7.98 4.88 12.15
N ARG A 131 -6.95 5.08 12.97
CA ARG A 131 -6.15 6.30 12.96
C ARG A 131 -5.46 6.52 11.61
N ILE A 132 -4.80 5.46 11.07
CA ILE A 132 -4.10 5.55 9.78
C ILE A 132 -5.08 5.82 8.64
N VAL A 133 -6.22 5.13 8.62
CA VAL A 133 -7.28 5.37 7.62
C VAL A 133 -7.77 6.82 7.71
N SER A 134 -8.00 7.31 8.93
CA SER A 134 -8.43 8.69 9.17
C SER A 134 -7.40 9.71 8.66
N GLU A 135 -6.11 9.47 8.92
CA GLU A 135 -5.02 10.32 8.43
C GLU A 135 -4.97 10.31 6.90
N ILE A 136 -5.10 9.15 6.25
CA ILE A 136 -5.08 9.03 4.78
C ILE A 136 -6.24 9.79 4.13
N PHE A 137 -7.45 9.69 4.69
CA PHE A 137 -8.64 10.30 4.07
C PHE A 137 -8.83 11.78 4.44
N PHE A 138 -8.26 12.24 5.56
CA PHE A 138 -8.60 13.55 6.12
C PHE A 138 -7.42 14.47 6.38
N ASP A 139 -6.25 14.17 5.82
CA ASP A 139 -5.17 15.13 5.78
C ASP A 139 -5.57 16.26 4.82
N GLU A 140 -6.04 17.37 5.40
CA GLU A 140 -6.60 18.50 4.65
C GLU A 140 -5.55 19.25 3.83
N SER A 141 -4.26 19.08 4.14
CA SER A 141 -3.18 19.82 3.50
C SER A 141 -2.98 19.47 2.03
N GLU A 142 -3.38 18.26 1.62
CA GLU A 142 -3.20 17.78 0.25
C GLU A 142 -4.41 18.03 -0.67
N PHE A 143 -5.54 18.52 -0.14
CA PHE A 143 -6.81 18.62 -0.87
C PHE A 143 -7.28 20.06 -1.18
N THR A 144 -6.44 21.05 -0.96
CA THR A 144 -6.76 22.41 -1.31
C THR A 144 -6.51 22.69 -2.79
N ASP A 145 -7.59 23.00 -3.49
CA ASP A 145 -7.65 23.66 -4.80
C ASP A 145 -7.32 22.85 -6.06
N LYS A 146 -8.30 22.23 -6.66
CA LYS A 146 -8.73 22.48 -8.06
C LYS A 146 -9.75 21.44 -8.52
N SER A 147 -10.87 21.95 -8.97
CA SER A 147 -12.01 21.16 -9.43
C SER A 147 -11.81 20.54 -10.80
N MET A 148 -12.09 19.26 -10.95
CA MET A 148 -12.33 18.61 -12.25
C MET A 148 -13.64 17.85 -12.22
N SER A 149 -14.35 17.87 -13.33
CA SER A 149 -15.50 17.01 -13.55
C SER A 149 -15.03 15.60 -13.87
N VAL A 150 -15.11 14.70 -12.92
CA VAL A 150 -14.72 13.29 -13.09
C VAL A 150 -15.92 12.40 -13.32
N VAL A 151 -17.11 12.83 -12.86
CA VAL A 151 -18.36 12.09 -13.00
C VAL A 151 -19.41 13.02 -13.54
N ASN A 152 -20.29 12.52 -14.40
CA ASN A 152 -21.30 13.35 -15.13
C ASN A 152 -22.19 14.21 -14.24
N GLU A 153 -22.30 13.92 -12.94
CA GLU A 153 -23.15 14.62 -11.99
C GLU A 153 -22.38 15.35 -10.89
N LEU A 154 -21.05 15.11 -10.76
CA LEU A 154 -20.22 15.76 -9.78
C LEU A 154 -19.34 16.81 -10.45
N THR A 155 -19.68 18.07 -10.26
CA THR A 155 -18.81 19.19 -10.58
C THR A 155 -17.89 19.46 -9.38
N ASN A 156 -16.67 19.91 -9.60
CA ASN A 156 -15.73 20.30 -8.55
C ASN A 156 -15.23 19.15 -7.64
N VAL A 157 -14.84 18.03 -8.23
CA VAL A 157 -14.21 16.93 -7.51
C VAL A 157 -12.78 17.31 -7.12
N SER A 158 -12.43 17.24 -5.85
CA SER A 158 -11.09 17.54 -5.36
C SER A 158 -10.22 16.30 -5.16
N ALA A 159 -10.82 15.16 -4.86
CA ALA A 159 -10.10 13.91 -4.69
C ALA A 159 -10.95 12.70 -5.02
N LEU A 160 -10.31 11.67 -5.54
CA LEU A 160 -10.89 10.35 -5.78
C LEU A 160 -10.16 9.32 -4.90
N PHE A 161 -10.90 8.55 -4.13
CA PHE A 161 -10.37 7.47 -3.31
C PHE A 161 -11.01 6.15 -3.69
N SER A 162 -10.23 5.10 -3.68
CA SER A 162 -10.75 3.75 -3.71
C SER A 162 -10.24 2.95 -2.52
N ALA A 163 -11.12 2.23 -1.86
CA ALA A 163 -10.78 1.26 -0.85
C ALA A 163 -11.19 -0.13 -1.35
N LYS A 164 -10.24 -1.05 -1.36
CA LYS A 164 -10.42 -2.41 -1.87
C LYS A 164 -9.90 -3.41 -0.87
N SER A 165 -10.72 -4.41 -0.53
CA SER A 165 -10.28 -5.61 0.18
C SER A 165 -10.17 -6.76 -0.80
N LEU A 166 -9.03 -7.43 -0.81
CA LEU A 166 -8.76 -8.63 -1.59
C LEU A 166 -8.49 -9.78 -0.64
N VAL A 167 -9.29 -10.83 -0.72
CA VAL A 167 -9.07 -12.11 -0.04
C VAL A 167 -8.75 -13.14 -1.11
N LEU A 168 -7.63 -13.85 -0.97
CA LEU A 168 -7.07 -14.69 -2.05
C LEU A 168 -7.98 -15.82 -2.53
N GLU A 169 -9.05 -16.14 -1.82
CA GLU A 169 -9.90 -17.29 -2.17
C GLU A 169 -11.36 -16.91 -2.47
N GLU A 170 -11.88 -15.71 -2.14
CA GLU A 170 -13.33 -15.53 -2.26
C GLU A 170 -13.87 -14.16 -2.69
N HIS A 171 -13.43 -13.02 -2.22
CA HIS A 171 -14.15 -11.78 -2.55
C HIS A 171 -13.26 -10.54 -2.58
N SER A 172 -13.43 -9.72 -3.62
CA SER A 172 -12.98 -8.34 -3.60
C SER A 172 -14.16 -7.42 -3.34
N VAL A 173 -14.10 -6.64 -2.28
CA VAL A 173 -15.04 -5.52 -2.04
C VAL A 173 -14.32 -4.24 -2.45
N VAL A 174 -14.96 -3.43 -3.27
CA VAL A 174 -14.41 -2.14 -3.71
C VAL A 174 -15.40 -1.04 -3.33
N TYR A 175 -14.90 -0.03 -2.64
CA TYR A 175 -15.62 1.22 -2.42
C TYR A 175 -14.92 2.35 -3.17
N VAL A 176 -15.70 3.21 -3.78
CA VAL A 176 -15.21 4.43 -4.42
C VAL A 176 -15.79 5.63 -3.71
N PHE A 177 -14.92 6.51 -3.24
CA PHE A 177 -15.30 7.74 -2.55
C PHE A 177 -14.77 8.94 -3.31
N VAL A 178 -15.57 9.97 -3.39
CA VAL A 178 -15.23 11.20 -4.09
C VAL A 178 -15.47 12.38 -3.16
N LYS A 179 -14.48 13.24 -3.02
CA LYS A 179 -14.59 14.50 -2.26
C LYS A 179 -14.86 15.65 -3.21
N SER A 180 -15.97 16.38 -2.99
CA SER A 180 -16.33 17.58 -3.72
C SER A 180 -16.96 18.60 -2.75
N GLU A 181 -16.55 19.87 -2.86
CA GLU A 181 -17.10 20.97 -2.04
C GLU A 181 -17.12 20.71 -0.52
N GLY A 182 -16.15 19.95 -0.02
CA GLY A 182 -16.07 19.55 1.38
C GLY A 182 -17.00 18.40 1.78
N ILE A 183 -17.73 17.82 0.83
CA ILE A 183 -18.67 16.72 1.05
C ILE A 183 -18.11 15.44 0.45
N TRP A 184 -18.32 14.32 1.13
CA TRP A 184 -17.98 13.00 0.62
C TRP A 184 -19.16 12.35 -0.08
N TYR A 185 -18.87 11.67 -1.18
CA TYR A 185 -19.82 10.87 -1.92
C TYR A 185 -19.28 9.45 -2.08
N MET A 186 -20.14 8.46 -1.93
CA MET A 186 -19.79 7.05 -2.13
C MET A 186 -20.55 6.51 -3.34
N ASP A 187 -19.83 5.84 -4.25
CA ASP A 187 -20.43 5.04 -5.30
C ASP A 187 -20.66 3.60 -4.81
N LYS A 188 -21.90 3.15 -4.88
CA LYS A 188 -22.31 1.77 -4.54
C LYS A 188 -22.23 0.79 -5.73
N GLY A 189 -21.45 1.11 -6.75
CA GLY A 189 -21.27 0.23 -7.91
C GLY A 189 -22.27 0.42 -9.05
N HIS A 190 -23.05 1.49 -9.01
CA HIS A 190 -24.08 1.79 -10.04
C HIS A 190 -23.89 3.14 -10.71
N ASN A 191 -22.71 3.75 -10.60
CA ASN A 191 -22.45 5.13 -11.04
C ASN A 191 -23.42 6.17 -10.42
N VAL A 192 -24.00 5.84 -9.28
CA VAL A 192 -24.84 6.72 -8.48
C VAL A 192 -24.12 7.02 -7.20
N PHE A 193 -23.75 8.28 -7.02
CA PHE A 193 -23.07 8.74 -5.82
C PHE A 193 -24.08 9.17 -4.77
N GLU A 194 -23.88 8.70 -3.55
CA GLU A 194 -24.66 9.10 -2.39
C GLU A 194 -23.77 9.89 -1.43
N SER A 195 -24.33 10.95 -0.83
CA SER A 195 -23.63 11.70 0.22
C SER A 195 -23.35 10.80 1.43
N ILE A 196 -22.14 10.88 1.97
CA ILE A 196 -21.73 10.10 3.13
C ILE A 196 -21.09 11.02 4.17
N GLN A 197 -21.39 10.77 5.44
CA GLN A 197 -20.80 11.47 6.57
C GLN A 197 -19.38 10.91 6.83
N ARG A 198 -18.53 11.76 7.40
CA ARG A 198 -17.14 11.41 7.69
C ARG A 198 -16.99 10.14 8.53
N GLU A 199 -17.76 10.06 9.60
CA GLU A 199 -17.74 8.93 10.54
C GLU A 199 -18.18 7.64 9.85
N GLU A 200 -19.23 7.71 9.04
CA GLU A 200 -19.75 6.58 8.28
C GLU A 200 -18.74 6.10 7.23
N LEU A 201 -18.02 7.02 6.57
CA LEU A 201 -16.95 6.69 5.63
C LEU A 201 -15.83 5.91 6.31
N ILE A 202 -15.34 6.40 7.46
CA ILE A 202 -14.30 5.71 8.23
C ILE A 202 -14.78 4.32 8.63
N ASP A 203 -15.99 4.21 9.15
CA ASP A 203 -16.58 2.93 9.57
C ASP A 203 -16.67 1.93 8.42
N LEU A 204 -17.09 2.37 7.24
CA LEU A 204 -17.17 1.52 6.04
C LEU A 204 -15.80 1.01 5.63
N VAL A 205 -14.80 1.90 5.59
CA VAL A 205 -13.44 1.50 5.24
C VAL A 205 -12.85 0.58 6.28
N VAL A 206 -12.98 0.91 7.57
CA VAL A 206 -12.46 0.08 8.68
C VAL A 206 -13.10 -1.32 8.70
N ARG A 207 -14.33 -1.49 8.26
CA ARG A 207 -14.95 -2.82 8.12
C ARG A 207 -14.19 -3.74 7.16
N LEU A 208 -13.52 -3.20 6.14
CA LEU A 208 -12.69 -4.00 5.24
C LEU A 208 -11.52 -4.68 5.96
N PHE A 209 -11.09 -4.11 7.08
CA PHE A 209 -9.99 -4.63 7.89
C PHE A 209 -10.44 -5.69 8.90
N LYS A 210 -11.74 -5.71 9.24
CA LYS A 210 -12.35 -6.68 10.15
C LYS A 210 -12.84 -7.86 9.29
N GLY A 211 -12.24 -9.03 9.44
CA GLY A 211 -12.67 -10.24 8.72
C GLY A 211 -11.57 -11.24 8.52
#